data_b542079e93cff6db28e8cfa211bea2d0
#
_entry.id   b542079e93cff6db28e8cfa211bea2d0
#
_cell.length_a   1.000
_cell.length_b   1.000
_cell.length_c   1.000
_cell.angle_alpha   90.00
_cell.angle_beta   90.00
_cell.angle_gamma   90.00
#
_symmetry.space_group_name_H-M   'P 1'
#
loop_
_entity.id
_entity.type
_entity.pdbx_description
1 polymer ?
#
loop_
_entity_poly.entity_id
_entity_poly.type
_entity_poly.pdbx_seq_one_letter_code
_entity_poly.pdbx_strand_id
1 'polypeptide(L)'
;MGFWSALFSPPTAPQARPKSPRTPRSPRKPPALASADAADSTAAIEPRRRSSSGIEFRLERARRKSIGLIITTDGLLIRAPRWTPLYEIDAAIAERSVWIANALERQAKRRSQLAEHRDGGHILFRGNKLKVDVRAGLFQSVDLTPAHCVLTTPDGGFDADALDEELKRYAKAELPAIAHEMAIAAGLPLKAVTISNARTMWGSCTSDGRVRLNFRLLHLPPELMRHVVAHELAHLVEFNHSKRFWAIVQQLDPNTPAHKRAMKGYSVLLEL
;
A
#
# COMPACT_ATOMS: atom_id res chain seq x y z
N MET A 1 -3.83 18.90 33.73
CA MET A 1 -3.55 19.84 32.61
C MET A 1 -2.21 19.47 32.02
N GLY A 2 -2.24 19.00 30.78
CA GLY A 2 -1.32 18.01 30.30
C GLY A 2 0.01 18.51 29.78
N PHE A 3 1.00 17.71 29.97
CA PHE A 3 2.37 17.72 29.45
C PHE A 3 2.46 17.92 27.90
N TRP A 4 1.38 17.69 27.20
CA TRP A 4 1.23 17.77 25.74
C TRP A 4 1.09 19.19 25.19
N SER A 5 0.61 20.16 25.99
CA SER A 5 0.38 21.54 25.55
C SER A 5 1.66 22.29 25.17
N ALA A 6 2.80 21.93 25.75
CA ALA A 6 4.09 22.58 25.49
C ALA A 6 4.77 22.12 24.20
N LEU A 7 4.41 20.94 23.68
CA LEU A 7 5.02 20.36 22.48
C LEU A 7 4.33 20.78 21.16
N PHE A 8 3.12 21.34 21.26
CA PHE A 8 2.29 21.69 20.11
C PHE A 8 1.99 23.18 19.97
N SER A 9 2.74 24.07 20.64
CA SER A 9 2.63 25.51 20.37
C SER A 9 3.06 25.79 18.92
N PRO A 10 2.23 26.49 18.11
CA PRO A 10 2.62 26.86 16.76
C PRO A 10 3.90 27.70 16.80
N PRO A 11 4.85 27.51 15.89
CA PRO A 11 6.03 28.36 15.82
C PRO A 11 5.60 29.78 15.52
N THR A 12 6.05 30.72 16.36
CA THR A 12 5.93 32.18 16.12
C THR A 12 6.51 32.47 14.73
N ALA A 13 5.72 33.10 13.87
CA ALA A 13 6.13 33.43 12.51
C ALA A 13 7.44 34.23 12.51
N PRO A 14 8.44 33.85 11.72
CA PRO A 14 9.66 34.63 11.60
C PRO A 14 9.35 35.96 10.89
N GLN A 15 9.75 37.07 11.51
CA GLN A 15 9.68 38.40 10.93
C GLN A 15 10.47 38.44 9.61
N ALA A 16 9.82 38.93 8.57
CA ALA A 16 10.36 39.02 7.22
C ALA A 16 11.55 39.98 7.16
N ARG A 17 12.71 39.49 6.76
CA ARG A 17 13.83 40.33 6.30
C ARG A 17 13.53 40.88 4.90
N PRO A 18 13.88 42.13 4.57
CA PRO A 18 13.62 42.74 3.27
C PRO A 18 14.42 42.01 2.17
N LYS A 19 13.72 41.63 1.11
CA LYS A 19 14.28 40.93 -0.06
C LYS A 19 14.94 41.95 -1.02
N SER A 20 16.19 41.74 -1.33
CA SER A 20 16.85 42.34 -2.50
C SER A 20 16.26 41.80 -3.81
N PRO A 21 16.21 42.59 -4.91
CA PRO A 21 15.54 42.19 -6.15
C PRO A 21 16.34 41.06 -6.84
N ARG A 22 15.70 39.93 -7.03
CA ARG A 22 16.19 38.81 -7.85
C ARG A 22 15.57 38.87 -9.24
N THR A 23 16.40 38.87 -10.28
CA THR A 23 16.06 38.63 -11.67
C THR A 23 15.22 37.35 -11.83
N PRO A 24 14.24 37.34 -12.74
CA PRO A 24 13.37 36.18 -12.93
C PRO A 24 14.13 35.04 -13.60
N ARG A 25 14.35 33.96 -12.85
CA ARG A 25 14.76 32.67 -13.38
C ARG A 25 13.51 31.96 -13.92
N SER A 26 13.53 31.57 -15.19
CA SER A 26 12.51 30.73 -15.81
C SER A 26 12.17 29.49 -14.96
N PRO A 27 10.90 29.07 -14.90
CA PRO A 27 10.48 27.96 -14.06
C PRO A 27 11.11 26.66 -14.57
N ARG A 28 11.94 26.02 -13.73
CA ARG A 28 12.32 24.61 -13.92
C ARG A 28 11.05 23.77 -13.74
N LYS A 29 10.66 23.14 -14.85
CA LYS A 29 9.61 22.11 -14.87
C LYS A 29 9.95 21.04 -13.84
N PRO A 30 9.05 20.69 -12.90
CA PRO A 30 9.28 19.57 -11.99
C PRO A 30 9.42 18.29 -12.81
N PRO A 31 10.21 17.29 -12.36
CA PRO A 31 10.23 16.00 -13.03
C PRO A 31 8.80 15.45 -13.01
N ALA A 32 8.25 15.23 -14.18
CA ALA A 32 6.96 14.60 -14.34
C ALA A 32 7.03 13.22 -13.66
N LEU A 33 6.28 13.05 -12.60
CA LEU A 33 5.78 11.74 -12.20
C LEU A 33 5.17 11.17 -13.47
N ALA A 34 5.70 10.03 -13.92
CA ALA A 34 5.17 9.31 -15.06
C ALA A 34 3.71 8.97 -14.75
N SER A 35 2.80 9.83 -15.22
CA SER A 35 1.41 9.47 -15.39
C SER A 35 1.42 8.25 -16.30
N ALA A 36 0.80 7.17 -15.82
CA ALA A 36 0.46 6.04 -16.63
C ALA A 36 -0.30 6.58 -17.86
N ASP A 37 0.34 6.57 -19.02
CA ASP A 37 -0.31 6.76 -20.30
C ASP A 37 -1.25 5.56 -20.54
N ALA A 38 -2.45 5.72 -20.07
CA ALA A 38 -3.59 4.91 -20.49
C ALA A 38 -4.09 5.52 -21.80
N ALA A 39 -3.46 5.17 -22.91
CA ALA A 39 -4.03 5.25 -24.26
C ALA A 39 -2.94 4.93 -25.33
N ASP A 40 -2.70 3.66 -25.54
CA ASP A 40 -2.54 3.03 -26.86
C ASP A 40 -2.60 1.49 -26.70
N SER A 41 -3.79 0.94 -26.53
CA SER A 41 -4.01 -0.47 -26.25
C SER A 41 -4.11 -1.33 -27.53
N THR A 42 -3.29 -1.05 -28.54
CA THR A 42 -3.16 -1.89 -29.73
C THR A 42 -1.75 -2.46 -29.95
N ALA A 43 -0.92 -2.46 -28.93
CA ALA A 43 0.36 -3.15 -28.99
C ALA A 43 0.10 -4.66 -28.78
N ALA A 44 0.21 -5.46 -29.84
CA ALA A 44 0.14 -6.91 -29.77
C ALA A 44 1.26 -7.41 -28.83
N ILE A 45 0.88 -8.03 -27.71
CA ILE A 45 1.82 -8.71 -26.84
C ILE A 45 2.24 -9.98 -27.57
N GLU A 46 3.53 -10.09 -27.92
CA GLU A 46 4.07 -11.27 -28.57
C GLU A 46 4.04 -12.50 -27.65
N PRO A 47 3.99 -13.73 -28.18
CA PRO A 47 4.04 -14.94 -27.38
C PRO A 47 5.31 -14.97 -26.50
N ARG A 48 5.27 -15.79 -25.44
CA ARG A 48 6.43 -15.96 -24.54
C ARG A 48 7.66 -16.37 -25.31
N ARG A 49 8.76 -15.69 -25.05
CA ARG A 49 10.10 -15.96 -25.60
C ARG A 49 11.04 -16.35 -24.47
N ARG A 50 12.13 -17.00 -24.82
CA ARG A 50 13.23 -17.30 -23.91
C ARG A 50 14.49 -16.58 -24.38
N SER A 51 15.13 -15.85 -23.47
CA SER A 51 16.42 -15.19 -23.74
C SER A 51 17.57 -16.19 -23.84
N SER A 52 18.71 -15.77 -24.34
CA SER A 52 19.96 -16.57 -24.36
C SER A 52 20.41 -16.99 -22.95
N SER A 53 20.08 -16.21 -21.92
CA SER A 53 20.32 -16.52 -20.51
C SER A 53 19.25 -17.43 -19.87
N GLY A 54 18.30 -17.96 -20.65
CA GLY A 54 17.27 -18.89 -20.17
C GLY A 54 16.06 -18.23 -19.50
N ILE A 55 16.00 -16.90 -19.40
CA ILE A 55 14.90 -16.17 -18.77
C ILE A 55 13.73 -16.05 -19.74
N GLU A 56 12.53 -16.47 -19.30
CA GLU A 56 11.31 -16.31 -20.09
C GLU A 56 10.76 -14.88 -19.97
N PHE A 57 10.36 -14.31 -21.09
CA PHE A 57 9.80 -12.97 -21.15
C PHE A 57 8.69 -12.83 -22.21
N ARG A 58 7.83 -11.84 -22.04
CA ARG A 58 6.92 -11.35 -23.08
C ARG A 58 7.43 -10.04 -23.64
N LEU A 59 7.27 -9.81 -24.94
CA LEU A 59 7.73 -8.62 -25.61
C LEU A 59 6.53 -7.78 -26.07
N GLU A 60 6.53 -6.53 -25.68
CA GLU A 60 5.59 -5.50 -26.13
C GLU A 60 6.36 -4.44 -26.89
N ARG A 61 6.05 -4.27 -28.17
CA ARG A 61 6.61 -3.22 -29.03
C ARG A 61 5.78 -1.95 -28.89
N ALA A 62 6.39 -0.87 -28.41
CA ALA A 62 5.70 0.38 -28.15
C ALA A 62 6.44 1.60 -28.73
N ARG A 63 5.75 2.74 -28.84
CA ARG A 63 6.35 4.01 -29.25
C ARG A 63 7.13 4.64 -28.08
N ARG A 64 8.37 4.18 -27.89
CA ARG A 64 9.24 4.64 -26.79
C ARG A 64 10.70 4.73 -27.24
N LYS A 65 11.54 5.35 -26.42
CA LYS A 65 12.97 5.60 -26.73
C LYS A 65 13.93 4.64 -26.06
N SER A 66 13.47 3.79 -25.12
CA SER A 66 14.33 2.91 -24.32
C SER A 66 13.68 1.56 -24.08
N ILE A 67 14.48 0.53 -23.79
CA ILE A 67 14.02 -0.78 -23.34
C ILE A 67 13.62 -0.65 -21.85
N GLY A 68 12.43 -1.14 -21.48
CA GLY A 68 11.97 -1.23 -20.11
C GLY A 68 11.73 -2.67 -19.70
N LEU A 69 12.23 -3.05 -18.55
CA LEU A 69 12.01 -4.36 -17.93
C LEU A 69 10.98 -4.18 -16.81
N ILE A 70 9.89 -4.92 -16.88
CA ILE A 70 8.76 -4.82 -15.95
C ILE A 70 8.44 -6.22 -15.44
N ILE A 71 8.42 -6.41 -14.14
CA ILE A 71 7.93 -7.67 -13.56
C ILE A 71 6.42 -7.52 -13.37
N THR A 72 5.67 -8.39 -14.05
CA THR A 72 4.20 -8.44 -14.01
C THR A 72 3.75 -9.72 -13.31
N THR A 73 2.46 -9.81 -12.98
CA THR A 73 1.87 -11.07 -12.42
C THR A 73 2.17 -12.32 -13.23
N ASP A 74 2.41 -12.17 -14.54
CA ASP A 74 2.68 -13.29 -15.47
C ASP A 74 4.17 -13.47 -15.78
N GLY A 75 5.07 -12.77 -15.10
CA GLY A 75 6.50 -12.84 -15.30
C GLY A 75 7.11 -11.57 -15.88
N LEU A 76 8.27 -11.71 -16.54
CA LEU A 76 9.00 -10.59 -17.13
C LEU A 76 8.31 -10.08 -18.40
N LEU A 77 7.94 -8.82 -18.43
CA LEU A 77 7.49 -8.08 -19.61
C LEU A 77 8.58 -7.10 -20.04
N ILE A 78 9.00 -7.22 -21.29
CA ILE A 78 9.92 -6.27 -21.92
C ILE A 78 9.10 -5.32 -22.80
N ARG A 79 9.20 -4.03 -22.52
CA ARG A 79 8.70 -2.98 -23.42
C ARG A 79 9.84 -2.36 -24.18
N ALA A 80 9.83 -2.48 -25.50
CA ALA A 80 10.92 -2.00 -26.34
C ALA A 80 10.41 -1.14 -27.51
N PRO A 81 11.25 -0.22 -28.08
CA PRO A 81 10.96 0.45 -29.33
C PRO A 81 10.69 -0.56 -30.46
N ARG A 82 9.84 -0.18 -31.44
CA ARG A 82 9.50 -1.07 -32.55
C ARG A 82 10.71 -1.53 -33.36
N TRP A 83 11.74 -0.70 -33.44
CA TRP A 83 12.98 -0.93 -34.22
C TRP A 83 14.08 -1.70 -33.47
N THR A 84 13.95 -1.92 -32.12
CA THR A 84 14.98 -2.55 -31.31
C THR A 84 15.18 -4.02 -31.70
N PRO A 85 16.39 -4.46 -32.10
CA PRO A 85 16.69 -5.84 -32.44
C PRO A 85 16.60 -6.74 -31.21
N LEU A 86 16.34 -8.05 -31.42
CA LEU A 86 16.23 -9.01 -30.31
C LEU A 86 17.54 -9.18 -29.54
N TYR A 87 18.70 -9.09 -30.20
CA TYR A 87 19.99 -9.22 -29.51
C TYR A 87 20.24 -8.09 -28.49
N GLU A 88 19.76 -6.88 -28.74
CA GLU A 88 19.82 -5.78 -27.75
C GLU A 88 18.89 -6.03 -26.55
N ILE A 89 17.74 -6.66 -26.79
CA ILE A 89 16.84 -7.10 -25.70
C ILE A 89 17.49 -8.18 -24.88
N ASP A 90 18.10 -9.17 -25.53
CA ASP A 90 18.85 -10.24 -24.85
C ASP A 90 20.04 -9.69 -24.04
N ALA A 91 20.79 -8.74 -24.58
CA ALA A 91 21.87 -8.07 -23.86
C ALA A 91 21.34 -7.32 -22.61
N ALA A 92 20.24 -6.60 -22.74
CA ALA A 92 19.62 -5.91 -21.59
C ALA A 92 19.09 -6.87 -20.52
N ILE A 93 18.59 -8.04 -20.92
CA ILE A 93 18.18 -9.11 -19.97
C ILE A 93 19.41 -9.69 -19.28
N ALA A 94 20.48 -10.01 -20.04
CA ALA A 94 21.71 -10.58 -19.50
C ALA A 94 22.39 -9.63 -18.49
N GLU A 95 22.50 -8.33 -18.82
CA GLU A 95 23.06 -7.30 -17.93
C GLU A 95 22.32 -7.23 -16.59
N ARG A 96 21.02 -7.45 -16.59
CA ARG A 96 20.17 -7.34 -15.39
C ARG A 96 19.66 -8.69 -14.87
N SER A 97 20.26 -9.80 -15.29
CA SER A 97 19.80 -11.16 -14.98
C SER A 97 19.63 -11.42 -13.48
N VAL A 98 20.59 -10.99 -12.65
CA VAL A 98 20.53 -11.14 -11.19
C VAL A 98 19.36 -10.35 -10.60
N TRP A 99 19.15 -9.10 -11.06
CA TRP A 99 18.00 -8.30 -10.62
C TRP A 99 16.67 -8.94 -11.02
N ILE A 100 16.58 -9.45 -12.26
CA ILE A 100 15.38 -10.12 -12.78
C ILE A 100 15.08 -11.35 -11.95
N ALA A 101 16.08 -12.23 -11.72
CA ALA A 101 15.92 -13.44 -10.93
C ALA A 101 15.42 -13.15 -9.52
N ASN A 102 16.06 -12.20 -8.82
CA ASN A 102 15.65 -11.78 -7.48
C ASN A 102 14.23 -11.15 -7.46
N ALA A 103 13.86 -10.46 -8.54
CA ALA A 103 12.53 -9.83 -8.63
C ALA A 103 11.43 -10.87 -8.91
N LEU A 104 11.71 -11.87 -9.77
CA LEU A 104 10.80 -12.98 -10.04
C LEU A 104 10.62 -13.88 -8.80
N GLU A 105 11.71 -14.16 -8.07
CA GLU A 105 11.65 -14.92 -6.82
C GLU A 105 10.79 -14.19 -5.76
N ARG A 106 11.03 -12.89 -5.57
CA ARG A 106 10.19 -12.09 -4.66
C ARG A 106 8.72 -12.12 -5.08
N GLN A 107 8.45 -12.04 -6.38
CA GLN A 107 7.09 -12.12 -6.90
C GLN A 107 6.46 -13.50 -6.68
N ALA A 108 7.20 -14.59 -6.94
CA ALA A 108 6.72 -15.94 -6.70
C ALA A 108 6.38 -16.16 -5.21
N LYS A 109 7.27 -15.73 -4.30
CA LYS A 109 7.03 -15.77 -2.86
C LYS A 109 5.79 -14.96 -2.47
N ARG A 110 5.64 -13.75 -3.02
CA ARG A 110 4.48 -12.89 -2.79
C ARG A 110 3.18 -13.52 -3.29
N ARG A 111 3.23 -14.15 -4.48
CA ARG A 111 2.07 -14.88 -5.03
C ARG A 111 1.69 -16.08 -4.17
N SER A 112 2.67 -16.83 -3.67
CA SER A 112 2.42 -17.94 -2.76
C SER A 112 1.77 -17.47 -1.45
N GLN A 113 2.27 -16.37 -0.86
CA GLN A 113 1.68 -15.77 0.33
C GLN A 113 0.24 -15.30 0.09
N LEU A 114 -0.02 -14.65 -1.05
CA LEU A 114 -1.39 -14.23 -1.43
C LEU A 114 -2.32 -15.42 -1.64
N ALA A 115 -1.83 -16.49 -2.29
CA ALA A 115 -2.60 -17.72 -2.47
C ALA A 115 -2.91 -18.38 -1.12
N GLU A 116 -1.97 -18.40 -0.20
CA GLU A 116 -2.17 -18.92 1.16
C GLU A 116 -3.24 -18.14 1.95
N HIS A 117 -3.33 -16.82 1.73
CA HIS A 117 -4.39 -15.99 2.32
C HIS A 117 -5.73 -16.09 1.60
N ARG A 118 -5.74 -16.55 0.33
CA ARG A 118 -6.92 -16.70 -0.54
C ARG A 118 -7.31 -18.14 -0.82
N ASP A 119 -6.85 -19.09 -0.02
CA ASP A 119 -7.11 -20.52 -0.23
C ASP A 119 -8.59 -20.92 -0.08
N GLY A 120 -9.45 -19.93 0.22
CA GLY A 120 -10.88 -20.14 0.43
C GLY A 120 -11.21 -20.79 1.77
N GLY A 121 -10.23 -21.16 2.57
CA GLY A 121 -10.41 -21.82 3.84
C GLY A 121 -10.11 -20.95 5.07
N HIS A 122 -9.42 -19.82 4.88
CA HIS A 122 -8.99 -18.99 6.00
C HIS A 122 -9.09 -17.50 5.70
N ILE A 123 -9.32 -16.72 6.75
CA ILE A 123 -9.21 -15.26 6.74
C ILE A 123 -8.22 -14.82 7.83
N LEU A 124 -7.44 -13.81 7.54
CA LEU A 124 -6.63 -13.14 8.55
C LEU A 124 -7.45 -12.02 9.19
N PHE A 125 -7.67 -12.08 10.49
CA PHE A 125 -8.42 -11.06 11.22
C PHE A 125 -7.73 -10.76 12.55
N ARG A 126 -7.35 -9.48 12.74
CA ARG A 126 -6.61 -8.99 13.92
C ARG A 126 -5.34 -9.82 14.23
N GLY A 127 -4.61 -10.20 13.18
CA GLY A 127 -3.40 -11.01 13.29
C GLY A 127 -3.63 -12.52 13.44
N ASN A 128 -4.88 -12.96 13.66
CA ASN A 128 -5.23 -14.36 13.79
C ASN A 128 -5.67 -14.96 12.46
N LYS A 129 -5.18 -16.16 12.13
CA LYS A 129 -5.66 -16.93 10.98
C LYS A 129 -6.88 -17.74 11.41
N LEU A 130 -8.08 -17.31 11.00
CA LEU A 130 -9.34 -17.95 11.30
C LEU A 130 -9.75 -18.84 10.13
N LYS A 131 -10.19 -20.06 10.46
CA LYS A 131 -10.86 -20.91 9.46
C LYS A 131 -12.20 -20.30 9.09
N VAL A 132 -12.54 -20.30 7.81
CA VAL A 132 -13.85 -19.89 7.32
C VAL A 132 -14.75 -21.12 7.23
N ASP A 133 -15.77 -21.18 8.06
CA ASP A 133 -16.81 -22.20 7.99
C ASP A 133 -17.86 -21.75 6.98
N VAL A 134 -17.88 -22.40 5.82
CA VAL A 134 -18.87 -22.10 4.76
C VAL A 134 -20.10 -22.96 4.95
N ARG A 135 -21.29 -22.33 4.88
CA ARG A 135 -22.58 -22.98 5.07
C ARG A 135 -23.57 -22.56 3.98
N ALA A 136 -24.45 -23.48 3.57
CA ALA A 136 -25.60 -23.14 2.74
C ALA A 136 -26.70 -22.48 3.61
N GLY A 137 -27.37 -21.46 3.07
CA GLY A 137 -28.47 -20.77 3.73
C GLY A 137 -29.31 -19.94 2.77
N LEU A 138 -30.43 -19.41 3.24
CA LEU A 138 -31.35 -18.63 2.39
C LEU A 138 -30.78 -17.28 1.95
N PHE A 139 -29.94 -16.67 2.77
CA PHE A 139 -29.37 -15.35 2.52
C PHE A 139 -27.86 -15.38 2.74
N GLN A 140 -27.16 -14.55 1.98
CA GLN A 140 -25.75 -14.33 2.18
C GLN A 140 -25.50 -13.54 3.48
N SER A 141 -24.61 -14.04 4.33
CA SER A 141 -24.19 -13.37 5.54
C SER A 141 -22.79 -13.81 5.95
N VAL A 142 -22.11 -12.93 6.69
CA VAL A 142 -20.81 -13.20 7.29
C VAL A 142 -20.91 -12.88 8.78
N ASP A 143 -20.65 -13.88 9.62
CA ASP A 143 -20.45 -13.72 11.06
C ASP A 143 -18.95 -13.81 11.35
N LEU A 144 -18.33 -12.66 11.59
CA LEU A 144 -16.90 -12.52 11.80
C LEU A 144 -16.64 -11.98 13.20
N THR A 145 -15.93 -12.77 14.00
CA THR A 145 -15.45 -12.39 15.32
C THR A 145 -13.95 -12.71 15.44
N PRO A 146 -13.26 -12.25 16.49
CA PRO A 146 -11.87 -12.66 16.73
C PRO A 146 -11.67 -14.18 16.93
N ALA A 147 -12.72 -14.93 17.18
CA ALA A 147 -12.67 -16.36 17.47
C ALA A 147 -13.13 -17.24 16.31
N HIS A 148 -14.01 -16.75 15.44
CA HIS A 148 -14.56 -17.53 14.33
C HIS A 148 -14.97 -16.66 13.15
N CYS A 149 -15.05 -17.30 11.96
CA CYS A 149 -15.63 -16.73 10.74
C CYS A 149 -16.59 -17.74 10.13
N VAL A 150 -17.87 -17.39 10.03
CA VAL A 150 -18.90 -18.20 9.38
C VAL A 150 -19.40 -17.43 8.16
N LEU A 151 -19.22 -17.99 6.97
CA LEU A 151 -19.75 -17.46 5.71
C LEU A 151 -20.97 -18.30 5.30
N THR A 152 -22.13 -17.67 5.20
CA THR A 152 -23.33 -18.30 4.70
C THR A 152 -23.60 -17.79 3.28
N THR A 153 -23.79 -18.70 2.32
CA THR A 153 -24.12 -18.38 0.92
C THR A 153 -25.26 -19.27 0.43
N PRO A 154 -26.06 -18.85 -0.56
CA PRO A 154 -27.17 -19.66 -1.06
C PRO A 154 -26.75 -21.01 -1.65
N ASP A 155 -25.58 -21.10 -2.24
CA ASP A 155 -25.03 -22.31 -2.87
C ASP A 155 -24.04 -23.07 -1.97
N GLY A 156 -23.75 -22.57 -0.77
CA GLY A 156 -22.71 -23.12 0.10
C GLY A 156 -21.29 -22.96 -0.44
N GLY A 157 -21.09 -22.08 -1.41
CA GLY A 157 -19.78 -21.78 -2.01
C GLY A 157 -19.02 -20.69 -1.24
N PHE A 158 -17.69 -20.67 -1.39
CA PHE A 158 -16.86 -19.62 -0.82
C PHE A 158 -16.97 -18.32 -1.62
N ASP A 159 -17.25 -17.21 -0.93
CA ASP A 159 -17.36 -15.87 -1.51
C ASP A 159 -16.37 -14.89 -0.83
N ALA A 160 -15.29 -14.57 -1.52
CA ALA A 160 -14.27 -13.66 -1.02
C ALA A 160 -14.78 -12.21 -0.95
N ASP A 161 -15.65 -11.80 -1.89
CA ASP A 161 -16.18 -10.44 -1.94
C ASP A 161 -17.09 -10.17 -0.73
N ALA A 162 -17.86 -11.19 -0.29
CA ALA A 162 -18.67 -11.10 0.91
C ALA A 162 -17.82 -10.87 2.16
N LEU A 163 -16.69 -11.57 2.28
CA LEU A 163 -15.74 -11.37 3.38
C LEU A 163 -15.10 -9.97 3.34
N ASP A 164 -14.73 -9.50 2.17
CA ASP A 164 -14.17 -8.15 1.99
C ASP A 164 -15.18 -7.06 2.36
N GLU A 165 -16.46 -7.21 1.98
CA GLU A 165 -17.51 -6.25 2.35
C GLU A 165 -17.75 -6.24 3.85
N GLU A 166 -17.71 -7.39 4.52
CA GLU A 166 -17.84 -7.45 5.96
C GLU A 166 -16.64 -6.81 6.66
N LEU A 167 -15.40 -7.06 6.20
CA LEU A 167 -14.22 -6.37 6.70
C LEU A 167 -14.31 -4.85 6.52
N LYS A 168 -14.83 -4.38 5.37
CA LYS A 168 -15.05 -2.95 5.14
C LYS A 168 -16.10 -2.37 6.09
N ARG A 169 -17.13 -3.15 6.43
CA ARG A 169 -18.15 -2.76 7.41
C ARG A 169 -17.53 -2.59 8.80
N TYR A 170 -16.73 -3.56 9.24
CA TYR A 170 -15.99 -3.47 10.50
C TYR A 170 -15.02 -2.29 10.51
N ALA A 171 -14.26 -2.11 9.43
CA ALA A 171 -13.29 -1.02 9.32
C ALA A 171 -13.98 0.36 9.43
N LYS A 172 -15.17 0.54 8.82
CA LYS A 172 -15.93 1.79 8.90
C LYS A 172 -16.40 2.10 10.33
N ALA A 173 -16.67 1.06 11.13
CA ALA A 173 -17.10 1.24 12.51
C ALA A 173 -15.90 1.47 13.46
N GLU A 174 -14.84 0.69 13.30
CA GLU A 174 -13.76 0.58 14.29
C GLU A 174 -12.62 1.57 14.05
N LEU A 175 -12.09 1.66 12.82
CA LEU A 175 -10.89 2.46 12.56
C LEU A 175 -11.08 3.97 12.81
N PRO A 176 -12.22 4.60 12.48
CA PRO A 176 -12.45 5.98 12.86
C PRO A 176 -12.49 6.18 14.38
N ALA A 177 -13.11 5.26 15.13
CA ALA A 177 -13.17 5.36 16.58
C ALA A 177 -11.78 5.32 17.22
N ILE A 178 -10.91 4.37 16.78
CA ILE A 178 -9.52 4.28 17.23
C ILE A 178 -8.73 5.54 16.90
N ALA A 179 -8.87 6.06 15.68
CA ALA A 179 -8.15 7.25 15.26
C ALA A 179 -8.59 8.50 16.04
N HIS A 180 -9.89 8.67 16.30
CA HIS A 180 -10.40 9.76 17.12
C HIS A 180 -9.96 9.64 18.59
N GLU A 181 -10.03 8.45 19.18
CA GLU A 181 -9.53 8.20 20.53
C GLU A 181 -8.06 8.62 20.67
N MET A 182 -7.20 8.14 19.74
CA MET A 182 -5.77 8.45 19.76
C MET A 182 -5.51 9.95 19.50
N ALA A 183 -6.25 10.58 18.60
CA ALA A 183 -6.10 11.98 18.27
C ALA A 183 -6.52 12.88 19.46
N ILE A 184 -7.64 12.57 20.14
CA ILE A 184 -8.11 13.28 21.34
C ILE A 184 -7.09 13.14 22.47
N ALA A 185 -6.61 11.92 22.73
CA ALA A 185 -5.61 11.67 23.77
C ALA A 185 -4.31 12.46 23.55
N ALA A 186 -3.95 12.70 22.29
CA ALA A 186 -2.74 13.44 21.90
C ALA A 186 -2.98 14.93 21.61
N GLY A 187 -4.21 15.42 21.66
CA GLY A 187 -4.55 16.80 21.32
C GLY A 187 -4.33 17.16 19.85
N LEU A 188 -4.47 16.19 18.94
CA LEU A 188 -4.22 16.37 17.51
C LEU A 188 -5.48 16.84 16.75
N PRO A 189 -5.33 17.73 15.74
CA PRO A 189 -6.46 18.35 15.03
C PRO A 189 -7.04 17.45 13.93
N LEU A 190 -7.48 16.25 14.28
CA LEU A 190 -8.13 15.31 13.35
C LEU A 190 -9.53 15.80 12.99
N LYS A 191 -9.81 16.03 11.70
CA LYS A 191 -11.12 16.48 11.22
C LYS A 191 -12.03 15.35 10.78
N ALA A 192 -11.49 14.39 10.07
CA ALA A 192 -12.28 13.27 9.57
C ALA A 192 -11.41 12.05 9.29
N VAL A 193 -12.01 10.87 9.40
CA VAL A 193 -11.42 9.59 8.99
C VAL A 193 -12.29 8.94 7.93
N THR A 194 -11.68 8.47 6.86
CA THR A 194 -12.35 7.73 5.79
C THR A 194 -11.66 6.39 5.54
N ILE A 195 -12.42 5.40 5.07
CA ILE A 195 -11.90 4.07 4.77
C ILE A 195 -11.59 3.97 3.28
N SER A 196 -10.47 3.33 2.94
CA SER A 196 -10.00 3.12 1.57
C SER A 196 -9.78 1.64 1.26
N ASN A 197 -9.74 1.37 -0.05
CA ASN A 197 -9.36 0.08 -0.64
C ASN A 197 -8.09 0.25 -1.51
N ALA A 198 -7.15 1.09 -1.08
CA ALA A 198 -5.90 1.32 -1.83
C ALA A 198 -5.02 0.07 -1.78
N ARG A 199 -4.41 -0.30 -2.92
CA ARG A 199 -3.53 -1.49 -3.02
C ARG A 199 -2.05 -1.19 -2.76
N THR A 200 -1.70 0.06 -2.46
CA THR A 200 -0.30 0.51 -2.36
C THR A 200 0.05 1.18 -1.04
N MET A 201 -0.94 1.47 -0.20
CA MET A 201 -0.72 2.19 1.05
C MET A 201 -1.70 1.77 2.16
N TRP A 202 -1.23 1.77 3.38
CA TRP A 202 -2.02 1.48 4.58
C TRP A 202 -2.87 2.66 5.03
N GLY A 203 -2.39 3.87 4.78
CA GLY A 203 -3.09 5.10 5.11
C GLY A 203 -2.56 6.29 4.33
N SER A 204 -3.18 7.44 4.54
CA SER A 204 -2.69 8.74 4.08
C SER A 204 -3.34 9.86 4.89
N CYS A 205 -2.61 10.96 5.06
CA CYS A 205 -3.09 12.17 5.71
C CYS A 205 -3.01 13.36 4.76
N THR A 206 -4.02 14.22 4.79
CA THR A 206 -4.05 15.46 4.00
C THR A 206 -3.78 16.67 4.89
N SER A 207 -3.28 17.76 4.29
CA SER A 207 -2.92 19.00 5.00
C SER A 207 -4.11 19.71 5.67
N ASP A 208 -5.33 19.38 5.28
CA ASP A 208 -6.55 19.91 5.89
C ASP A 208 -7.05 19.07 7.08
N GLY A 209 -6.29 18.07 7.53
CA GLY A 209 -6.58 17.30 8.73
C GLY A 209 -7.48 16.07 8.52
N ARG A 210 -7.56 15.56 7.30
CA ARG A 210 -8.31 14.33 7.01
C ARG A 210 -7.36 13.15 6.89
N VAL A 211 -7.69 12.05 7.55
CA VAL A 211 -6.96 10.79 7.50
C VAL A 211 -7.76 9.76 6.71
N ARG A 212 -7.09 9.00 5.88
CA ARG A 212 -7.65 7.86 5.17
C ARG A 212 -6.94 6.59 5.62
N LEU A 213 -7.69 5.57 6.03
CA LEU A 213 -7.17 4.29 6.52
C LEU A 213 -7.64 3.16 5.63
N ASN A 214 -6.78 2.21 5.36
CA ASN A 214 -7.10 1.03 4.57
C ASN A 214 -7.90 0.03 5.41
N PHE A 215 -9.00 -0.53 4.87
CA PHE A 215 -9.78 -1.54 5.60
C PHE A 215 -8.96 -2.79 5.93
N ARG A 216 -7.94 -3.10 5.13
CA ARG A 216 -7.02 -4.24 5.35
C ARG A 216 -6.16 -4.10 6.61
N LEU A 217 -6.20 -2.96 7.30
CA LEU A 217 -5.63 -2.82 8.64
C LEU A 217 -6.24 -3.81 9.62
N LEU A 218 -7.47 -4.28 9.38
CA LEU A 218 -8.10 -5.32 10.19
C LEU A 218 -7.46 -6.70 10.07
N HIS A 219 -6.62 -6.94 9.06
CA HIS A 219 -5.81 -8.15 9.00
C HIS A 219 -4.64 -8.13 9.98
N LEU A 220 -4.18 -6.91 10.36
CA LEU A 220 -3.01 -6.74 11.22
C LEU A 220 -3.34 -7.05 12.69
N PRO A 221 -2.35 -7.48 13.47
CA PRO A 221 -2.43 -7.42 14.92
C PRO A 221 -2.83 -6.02 15.40
N PRO A 222 -3.64 -5.90 16.47
CA PRO A 222 -4.15 -4.59 16.93
C PRO A 222 -3.05 -3.55 17.19
N GLU A 223 -1.90 -3.96 17.70
CA GLU A 223 -0.76 -3.08 17.94
C GLU A 223 -0.16 -2.53 16.66
N LEU A 224 -0.09 -3.32 15.57
CA LEU A 224 0.40 -2.86 14.27
C LEU A 224 -0.63 -1.97 13.57
N MET A 225 -1.91 -2.27 13.69
CA MET A 225 -2.99 -1.41 13.23
C MET A 225 -2.90 -0.02 13.91
N ARG A 226 -2.77 0.02 15.24
CA ARG A 226 -2.60 1.27 16.00
C ARG A 226 -1.31 1.99 15.62
N HIS A 227 -0.22 1.29 15.31
CA HIS A 227 1.02 1.87 14.79
C HIS A 227 0.79 2.63 13.47
N VAL A 228 0.03 2.06 12.54
CA VAL A 228 -0.31 2.75 11.29
C VAL A 228 -1.18 3.99 11.55
N VAL A 229 -2.17 3.88 12.45
CA VAL A 229 -2.98 5.04 12.86
C VAL A 229 -2.10 6.13 13.46
N ALA A 230 -1.15 5.78 14.35
CA ALA A 230 -0.18 6.72 14.92
C ALA A 230 0.66 7.41 13.85
N HIS A 231 1.10 6.66 12.82
CA HIS A 231 1.83 7.19 11.68
C HIS A 231 1.04 8.25 10.93
N GLU A 232 -0.23 7.96 10.60
CA GLU A 232 -1.10 8.90 9.88
C GLU A 232 -1.46 10.12 10.72
N LEU A 233 -1.69 9.93 12.02
CA LEU A 233 -1.94 11.04 12.95
C LEU A 233 -0.72 11.96 13.13
N ALA A 234 0.50 11.43 13.09
CA ALA A 234 1.71 12.22 13.16
C ALA A 234 1.84 13.19 11.96
N HIS A 235 1.27 12.84 10.81
CA HIS A 235 1.21 13.71 9.65
C HIS A 235 0.30 14.93 9.83
N LEU A 236 -0.59 14.95 10.82
CA LEU A 236 -1.33 16.18 11.18
C LEU A 236 -0.42 17.30 11.69
N VAL A 237 0.81 16.97 12.12
CA VAL A 237 1.79 17.90 12.69
C VAL A 237 3.02 18.05 11.80
N GLU A 238 3.49 16.96 11.20
CA GLU A 238 4.74 16.93 10.42
C GLU A 238 4.55 16.06 9.17
N PHE A 239 4.56 16.69 7.98
CA PHE A 239 4.33 15.99 6.71
C PHE A 239 5.56 15.22 6.19
N ASN A 240 6.75 15.62 6.60
CA ASN A 240 7.98 14.96 6.20
C ASN A 240 8.37 13.90 7.23
N HIS A 241 8.87 12.75 6.78
CA HIS A 241 9.37 11.68 7.66
C HIS A 241 10.72 12.05 8.31
N SER A 242 10.79 13.27 8.87
CA SER A 242 11.94 13.83 9.58
C SER A 242 12.15 13.17 10.95
N LYS A 243 13.22 13.53 11.65
CA LYS A 243 13.42 13.11 13.06
C LYS A 243 12.25 13.56 13.95
N ARG A 244 11.68 14.75 13.69
CA ARG A 244 10.53 15.27 14.42
C ARG A 244 9.29 14.41 14.18
N PHE A 245 9.02 14.00 12.94
CA PHE A 245 7.93 13.07 12.61
C PHE A 245 8.05 11.78 13.43
N TRP A 246 9.21 11.12 13.38
CA TRP A 246 9.41 9.86 14.10
C TRP A 246 9.34 10.01 15.62
N ALA A 247 9.71 11.17 16.17
CA ALA A 247 9.52 11.46 17.58
C ALA A 247 8.03 11.53 17.96
N ILE A 248 7.18 12.14 17.10
CA ILE A 248 5.73 12.18 17.29
C ILE A 248 5.13 10.77 17.21
N VAL A 249 5.51 9.99 16.18
CA VAL A 249 5.04 8.59 16.07
C VAL A 249 5.41 7.80 17.31
N GLN A 250 6.63 7.96 17.83
CA GLN A 250 7.09 7.23 19.03
C GLN A 250 6.38 7.67 20.32
N GLN A 251 5.88 8.90 20.38
CA GLN A 251 5.03 9.34 21.50
C GLN A 251 3.65 8.69 21.45
N LEU A 252 3.07 8.51 20.23
CA LEU A 252 1.79 7.85 20.01
C LEU A 252 1.89 6.33 20.12
N ASP A 253 3.03 5.77 19.76
CA ASP A 253 3.35 4.34 19.80
C ASP A 253 4.80 4.15 20.30
N PRO A 254 5.00 3.93 21.59
CA PRO A 254 6.34 3.74 22.17
C PRO A 254 7.13 2.58 21.55
N ASN A 255 6.47 1.57 21.00
CA ASN A 255 7.09 0.41 20.37
C ASN A 255 7.38 0.60 18.87
N THR A 256 7.35 1.83 18.36
CA THR A 256 7.57 2.17 16.95
C THR A 256 8.73 1.42 16.28
N PRO A 257 9.95 1.25 16.87
CA PRO A 257 11.03 0.53 16.21
C PRO A 257 10.72 -0.96 15.92
N ALA A 258 10.00 -1.61 16.82
CA ALA A 258 9.58 -3.00 16.67
C ALA A 258 8.43 -3.13 15.65
N HIS A 259 7.40 -2.29 15.78
CA HIS A 259 6.23 -2.30 14.91
C HIS A 259 6.59 -1.96 13.46
N LYS A 260 7.46 -0.96 13.25
CA LYS A 260 7.99 -0.62 11.91
C LYS A 260 8.74 -1.79 11.25
N ARG A 261 9.47 -2.60 12.02
CA ARG A 261 10.12 -3.81 11.50
C ARG A 261 9.09 -4.88 11.14
N ALA A 262 8.13 -5.13 12.03
CA ALA A 262 7.07 -6.12 11.84
C ALA A 262 6.19 -5.80 10.61
N MET A 263 5.84 -4.53 10.38
CA MET A 263 5.03 -4.08 9.23
C MET A 263 5.60 -4.49 7.86
N LYS A 264 6.92 -4.70 7.74
CA LYS A 264 7.54 -5.17 6.49
C LYS A 264 7.01 -6.55 6.06
N GLY A 265 6.66 -7.41 7.01
CA GLY A 265 6.09 -8.73 6.74
C GLY A 265 4.65 -8.70 6.22
N TYR A 266 3.93 -7.62 6.47
CA TYR A 266 2.51 -7.49 6.14
C TYR A 266 2.23 -6.73 4.84
N SER A 267 3.25 -6.20 4.16
CA SER A 267 3.05 -5.39 2.95
C SER A 267 2.31 -6.13 1.83
N VAL A 268 2.39 -7.45 1.80
CA VAL A 268 1.68 -8.31 0.84
C VAL A 268 0.16 -8.24 0.98
N LEU A 269 -0.35 -7.97 2.18
CA LEU A 269 -1.79 -7.92 2.45
C LEU A 269 -2.50 -6.75 1.76
N LEU A 270 -1.78 -5.71 1.34
CA LEU A 270 -2.35 -4.61 0.54
C LEU A 270 -2.82 -5.06 -0.84
N GLU A 271 -2.37 -6.23 -1.32
CA GLU A 271 -2.70 -6.78 -2.63
C GLU A 271 -3.86 -7.79 -2.60
N LEU A 272 -4.34 -8.11 -1.38
CA LEU A 272 -5.57 -8.90 -1.18
C LEU A 272 -6.83 -8.09 -1.61
#